data_a14634e6fa0e7bff8ddc7c7b36a17afe
#
_entry.id   a14634e6fa0e7bff8ddc7c7b36a17afe
#
_cell.length_a   1.000
_cell.length_b   1.000
_cell.length_c   1.000
_cell.angle_alpha   90.00
_cell.angle_beta   90.00
_cell.angle_gamma   90.00
#
_symmetry.space_group_name_H-M   'P 1'
#
loop_
_entity.id
_entity.type
_entity.pdbx_description
1 polymer ?
#
loop_
_entity_poly.entity_id
_entity_poly.type
_entity_poly.pdbx_seq_one_letter_code
_entity_poly.pdbx_strand_id
1 'polypeptide(L)'
;MTELMNLEMVLPAPLNPPFPERAKMSELGRVHFIGIGGAGMSAIAALMLQAGVTVSGSDRAESAAVESLRAAGARVGVPQQAENIVDVDTVVISTAIREDNPELVAARAQGLRVLHRSEALAAVMGESQVVAVAGTHGKSTTSSMISVMF
;
A
#
# COMPACT_ATOMS: atom_id res chain seq x y z
N MET A 1 -20.01 42.16 -27.68
CA MET A 1 -19.88 40.81 -28.24
C MET A 1 -18.74 40.13 -27.51
N THR A 2 -19.09 39.26 -26.60
CA THR A 2 -18.12 38.55 -25.74
C THR A 2 -17.74 37.28 -26.46
N GLU A 3 -16.51 37.23 -26.94
CA GLU A 3 -15.92 36.02 -27.51
C GLU A 3 -15.63 35.05 -26.36
N LEU A 4 -16.49 34.05 -26.21
CA LEU A 4 -16.23 32.91 -25.34
C LEU A 4 -15.04 32.15 -25.95
N MET A 5 -13.85 32.35 -25.41
CA MET A 5 -12.71 31.50 -25.69
C MET A 5 -13.07 30.07 -25.30
N ASN A 6 -13.32 29.23 -26.30
CA ASN A 6 -13.37 27.79 -26.15
C ASN A 6 -12.00 27.31 -25.70
N LEU A 7 -11.79 27.17 -24.39
CA LEU A 7 -10.67 26.45 -23.85
C LEU A 7 -10.95 24.96 -24.10
N GLU A 8 -10.64 24.47 -25.28
CA GLU A 8 -10.50 23.03 -25.49
C GLU A 8 -9.33 22.58 -24.62
N MET A 9 -9.67 22.02 -23.46
CA MET A 9 -8.70 21.35 -22.60
C MET A 9 -8.21 20.11 -23.34
N VAL A 10 -7.09 20.23 -24.04
CA VAL A 10 -6.43 19.09 -24.66
C VAL A 10 -5.89 18.22 -23.53
N LEU A 11 -6.66 17.19 -23.18
CA LEU A 11 -6.16 16.16 -22.27
C LEU A 11 -4.97 15.47 -22.94
N PRO A 12 -3.86 15.27 -22.24
CA PRO A 12 -2.75 14.51 -22.77
C PRO A 12 -3.25 13.11 -23.18
N ALA A 13 -2.74 12.60 -24.29
CA ALA A 13 -3.04 11.25 -24.72
C ALA A 13 -2.83 10.26 -23.57
N PRO A 14 -3.69 9.25 -23.42
CA PRO A 14 -3.51 8.24 -22.38
C PRO A 14 -2.11 7.63 -22.50
N LEU A 15 -1.41 7.52 -21.37
CA LEU A 15 -0.09 6.91 -21.31
C LEU A 15 -0.12 5.53 -21.94
N ASN A 16 0.64 5.34 -23.01
CA ASN A 16 0.80 4.06 -23.68
C ASN A 16 2.26 3.62 -23.49
N PRO A 17 2.55 2.42 -23.03
CA PRO A 17 1.72 1.21 -23.04
C PRO A 17 0.73 1.15 -21.87
N PRO A 18 -0.29 0.27 -21.96
CA PRO A 18 -1.20 0.05 -20.87
C PRO A 18 -0.41 -0.35 -19.62
N PHE A 19 -0.77 0.20 -18.46
CA PHE A 19 -0.16 -0.20 -17.20
C PHE A 19 -0.27 -1.71 -17.05
N PRO A 20 0.75 -2.38 -16.49
CA PRO A 20 0.68 -3.81 -16.22
C PRO A 20 -0.59 -4.12 -15.42
N GLU A 21 -1.17 -5.27 -15.73
CA GLU A 21 -2.40 -5.72 -15.06
C GLU A 21 -2.19 -5.68 -13.54
N ARG A 22 -3.05 -4.94 -12.85
CA ARG A 22 -2.91 -4.75 -11.40
C ARG A 22 -3.30 -6.03 -10.70
N ALA A 23 -2.52 -6.45 -9.73
CA ALA A 23 -2.91 -7.54 -8.86
C ALA A 23 -4.22 -7.16 -8.14
N LYS A 24 -5.19 -8.06 -8.14
CA LYS A 24 -6.40 -7.88 -7.35
C LYS A 24 -6.12 -8.25 -5.90
N MET A 25 -6.78 -7.58 -4.97
CA MET A 25 -6.60 -7.84 -3.55
C MET A 25 -6.93 -9.30 -3.19
N SER A 26 -7.96 -9.87 -3.83
CA SER A 26 -8.34 -11.28 -3.69
C SER A 26 -7.28 -12.30 -4.13
N GLU A 27 -6.32 -11.87 -4.95
CA GLU A 27 -5.24 -12.72 -5.48
C GLU A 27 -3.95 -12.66 -4.64
N LEU A 28 -3.92 -11.78 -3.62
CA LEU A 28 -2.72 -11.57 -2.80
C LEU A 28 -2.53 -12.65 -1.73
N GLY A 29 -3.60 -13.36 -1.35
CA GLY A 29 -3.56 -14.34 -0.29
C GLY A 29 -3.23 -13.73 1.07
N ARG A 30 -2.34 -14.37 1.82
CA ARG A 30 -1.83 -13.88 3.12
C ARG A 30 -0.68 -12.91 2.87
N VAL A 31 -0.85 -11.68 3.31
CA VAL A 31 0.06 -10.57 3.00
C VAL A 31 0.95 -10.23 4.19
N HIS A 32 2.26 -10.17 3.96
CA HIS A 32 3.25 -9.78 4.96
C HIS A 32 3.91 -8.45 4.60
N PHE A 33 3.93 -7.51 5.54
CA PHE A 33 4.53 -6.19 5.35
C PHE A 33 5.87 -6.08 6.07
N ILE A 34 6.97 -5.88 5.35
CA ILE A 34 8.28 -5.60 5.95
C ILE A 34 8.37 -4.09 6.24
N GLY A 35 8.50 -3.73 7.52
CA GLY A 35 8.44 -2.34 7.98
C GLY A 35 7.00 -1.83 8.08
N ILE A 36 6.11 -2.62 8.66
CA ILE A 36 4.67 -2.39 8.71
C ILE A 36 4.28 -1.11 9.46
N GLY A 37 5.09 -0.68 10.44
CA GLY A 37 4.86 0.54 11.24
C GLY A 37 5.12 1.84 10.50
N GLY A 38 5.72 1.80 9.30
CA GLY A 38 5.90 2.98 8.47
C GLY A 38 4.56 3.60 8.05
N ALA A 39 4.47 4.95 8.01
CA ALA A 39 3.20 5.68 7.81
C ALA A 39 2.40 5.22 6.57
N GLY A 40 3.07 5.03 5.42
CA GLY A 40 2.40 4.54 4.22
C GLY A 40 2.11 3.04 4.26
N MET A 41 2.93 2.24 4.95
CA MET A 41 2.77 0.79 5.08
C MET A 41 1.60 0.46 6.03
N SER A 42 1.54 1.13 7.18
CA SER A 42 0.51 0.90 8.19
C SER A 42 -0.90 1.23 7.67
N ALA A 43 -1.02 2.30 6.87
CA ALA A 43 -2.29 2.66 6.26
C ALA A 43 -2.79 1.59 5.28
N ILE A 44 -1.92 1.08 4.41
CA ILE A 44 -2.27 0.02 3.45
C ILE A 44 -2.63 -1.27 4.19
N ALA A 45 -1.84 -1.65 5.20
CA ALA A 45 -2.09 -2.83 6.03
C ALA A 45 -3.46 -2.75 6.74
N ALA A 46 -3.81 -1.58 7.30
CA ALA A 46 -5.09 -1.35 7.94
C ALA A 46 -6.27 -1.48 6.96
N LEU A 47 -6.14 -0.93 5.76
CA LEU A 47 -7.16 -1.07 4.71
C LEU A 47 -7.35 -2.53 4.27
N MET A 48 -6.26 -3.29 4.13
CA MET A 48 -6.33 -4.71 3.81
C MET A 48 -7.00 -5.53 4.92
N LEU A 49 -6.70 -5.25 6.20
CA LEU A 49 -7.37 -5.87 7.35
C LEU A 49 -8.88 -5.59 7.34
N GLN A 50 -9.28 -4.34 7.10
CA GLN A 50 -10.69 -3.94 7.00
C GLN A 50 -11.41 -4.68 5.86
N ALA A 51 -10.71 -4.95 4.78
CA ALA A 51 -11.23 -5.73 3.66
C ALA A 51 -11.20 -7.26 3.90
N GLY A 52 -10.78 -7.72 5.07
CA GLY A 52 -10.77 -9.14 5.45
C GLY A 52 -9.54 -9.91 4.97
N VAL A 53 -8.51 -9.24 4.48
CA VAL A 53 -7.23 -9.88 4.11
C VAL A 53 -6.48 -10.27 5.37
N THR A 54 -5.91 -11.48 5.38
CA THR A 54 -5.01 -11.91 6.46
C THR A 54 -3.69 -11.17 6.35
N VAL A 55 -3.40 -10.31 7.32
CA VAL A 55 -2.19 -9.47 7.33
C VAL A 55 -1.25 -9.88 8.44
N SER A 56 0.02 -10.02 8.09
CA SER A 56 1.14 -10.09 9.01
C SER A 56 2.17 -9.02 8.65
N GLY A 57 3.15 -8.81 9.51
CA GLY A 57 4.23 -7.89 9.21
C GLY A 57 5.30 -7.89 10.27
N SER A 58 6.31 -7.08 10.03
CA SER A 58 7.41 -6.88 10.95
C SER A 58 7.83 -5.42 10.99
N ASP A 59 8.50 -5.04 12.06
CA ASP A 59 9.20 -3.76 12.13
C ASP A 59 10.52 -3.89 12.91
N ARG A 60 11.34 -2.86 12.83
CA ARG A 60 12.61 -2.79 13.59
C ARG A 60 12.39 -2.54 15.07
N ALA A 61 11.31 -1.82 15.40
CA ALA A 61 10.99 -1.41 16.76
C ALA A 61 9.48 -1.37 17.00
N GLU A 62 9.08 -1.44 18.24
CA GLU A 62 7.71 -1.21 18.65
C GLU A 62 7.29 0.25 18.39
N SER A 63 6.05 0.45 18.01
CA SER A 63 5.48 1.77 17.77
C SER A 63 3.96 1.74 17.96
N ALA A 64 3.35 2.91 18.14
CA ALA A 64 1.90 3.02 18.24
C ALA A 64 1.16 2.46 17.00
N ALA A 65 1.78 2.58 15.81
CA ALA A 65 1.24 1.99 14.59
C ALA A 65 1.26 0.46 14.62
N VAL A 66 2.35 -0.14 15.13
CA VAL A 66 2.47 -1.59 15.31
C VAL A 66 1.42 -2.10 16.31
N GLU A 67 1.27 -1.42 17.45
CA GLU A 67 0.26 -1.78 18.45
C GLU A 67 -1.16 -1.68 17.90
N SER A 68 -1.48 -0.61 17.17
CA SER A 68 -2.79 -0.43 16.53
C SER A 68 -3.10 -1.53 15.53
N LEU A 69 -2.13 -1.94 14.74
CA LEU A 69 -2.31 -3.03 13.77
C LEU A 69 -2.48 -4.39 14.44
N ARG A 70 -1.75 -4.66 15.53
CA ARG A 70 -1.99 -5.87 16.34
C ARG A 70 -3.40 -5.88 16.95
N ALA A 71 -3.86 -4.74 17.47
CA ALA A 71 -5.22 -4.61 17.98
C ALA A 71 -6.28 -4.81 16.89
N ALA A 72 -5.97 -4.45 15.65
CA ALA A 72 -6.82 -4.67 14.48
C ALA A 72 -6.75 -6.11 13.92
N GLY A 73 -5.91 -6.99 14.49
CA GLY A 73 -5.82 -8.39 14.11
C GLY A 73 -4.61 -8.79 13.28
N ALA A 74 -3.65 -7.88 13.02
CA ALA A 74 -2.41 -8.23 12.35
C ALA A 74 -1.45 -9.00 13.26
N ARG A 75 -0.77 -10.01 12.73
CA ARG A 75 0.36 -10.66 13.40
C ARG A 75 1.64 -9.88 13.11
N VAL A 76 2.16 -9.15 14.08
CA VAL A 76 3.36 -8.32 13.87
C VAL A 76 4.52 -8.78 14.76
N GLY A 77 5.65 -9.12 14.12
CA GLY A 77 6.91 -9.48 14.75
C GLY A 77 7.86 -8.28 14.87
N VAL A 78 8.59 -8.21 15.99
CA VAL A 78 9.69 -7.27 16.22
C VAL A 78 10.81 -8.05 16.94
N PRO A 79 12.04 -8.03 16.44
CA PRO A 79 12.56 -7.34 15.24
C PRO A 79 12.25 -8.06 13.93
N GLN A 80 12.70 -7.49 12.82
CA GLN A 80 12.70 -8.10 11.49
C GLN A 80 13.65 -9.30 11.46
N GLN A 81 13.15 -10.49 11.13
CA GLN A 81 13.93 -11.73 11.07
C GLN A 81 13.28 -12.73 10.09
N ALA A 82 14.09 -13.61 9.49
CA ALA A 82 13.63 -14.54 8.47
C ALA A 82 12.46 -15.43 8.92
N GLU A 83 12.41 -15.75 10.20
CA GLU A 83 11.38 -16.58 10.85
C GLU A 83 9.99 -15.93 10.85
N ASN A 84 9.89 -14.64 10.58
CA ASN A 84 8.60 -13.96 10.44
C ASN A 84 7.88 -14.33 9.13
N ILE A 85 8.61 -14.85 8.13
CA ILE A 85 8.07 -15.28 6.84
C ILE A 85 7.53 -16.71 6.96
N VAL A 86 6.37 -16.84 7.60
CA VAL A 86 5.67 -18.11 7.79
C VAL A 86 4.22 -17.97 7.36
N ASP A 87 3.75 -18.89 6.55
CA ASP A 87 2.38 -18.87 6.03
C ASP A 87 2.02 -17.58 5.29
N VAL A 88 2.89 -17.15 4.38
CA VAL A 88 2.79 -15.93 3.60
C VAL A 88 2.72 -16.27 2.11
N ASP A 89 1.88 -15.58 1.37
CA ASP A 89 1.74 -15.72 -0.08
C ASP A 89 2.32 -14.52 -0.82
N THR A 90 2.19 -13.32 -0.23
CA THR A 90 2.69 -12.06 -0.80
C THR A 90 3.42 -11.23 0.26
N VAL A 91 4.57 -10.68 -0.11
CA VAL A 91 5.35 -9.77 0.72
C VAL A 91 5.30 -8.36 0.15
N VAL A 92 5.05 -7.37 0.98
CA VAL A 92 5.02 -5.95 0.61
C VAL A 92 6.22 -5.24 1.21
N ILE A 93 6.94 -4.52 0.35
CA ILE A 93 8.12 -3.74 0.73
C ILE A 93 7.98 -2.27 0.35
N SER A 94 8.74 -1.41 1.02
CA SER A 94 8.96 -0.03 0.61
C SER A 94 10.39 0.16 0.11
N THR A 95 10.68 1.32 -0.47
CA THR A 95 12.04 1.69 -0.91
C THR A 95 13.06 1.76 0.24
N ALA A 96 12.60 1.82 1.50
CA ALA A 96 13.47 1.81 2.67
C ALA A 96 14.00 0.40 3.05
N ILE A 97 13.43 -0.65 2.46
CA ILE A 97 13.86 -2.02 2.74
C ILE A 97 15.07 -2.35 1.86
N ARG A 98 16.16 -2.71 2.51
CA ARG A 98 17.42 -3.05 1.85
C ARG A 98 17.34 -4.46 1.26
N GLU A 99 18.11 -4.69 0.20
CA GLU A 99 18.19 -5.99 -0.48
C GLU A 99 18.70 -7.13 0.41
N ASP A 100 19.51 -6.79 1.43
CA ASP A 100 20.07 -7.72 2.43
C ASP A 100 19.13 -7.94 3.65
N ASN A 101 17.91 -7.42 3.62
CA ASN A 101 16.96 -7.63 4.70
C ASN A 101 16.63 -9.13 4.83
N PRO A 102 16.73 -9.75 6.03
CA PRO A 102 16.57 -11.19 6.20
C PRO A 102 15.20 -11.72 5.76
N GLU A 103 14.14 -10.95 5.94
CA GLU A 103 12.79 -11.35 5.52
C GLU A 103 12.65 -11.27 4.00
N LEU A 104 13.21 -10.24 3.35
CA LEU A 104 13.18 -10.12 1.90
C LEU A 104 13.98 -11.25 1.24
N VAL A 105 15.14 -11.58 1.79
CA VAL A 105 15.96 -12.71 1.33
C VAL A 105 15.20 -14.03 1.48
N ALA A 106 14.57 -14.26 2.63
CA ALA A 106 13.77 -15.45 2.88
C ALA A 106 12.56 -15.56 1.93
N ALA A 107 11.86 -14.45 1.71
CA ALA A 107 10.72 -14.40 0.80
C ALA A 107 11.11 -14.77 -0.65
N ARG A 108 12.21 -14.21 -1.13
CA ARG A 108 12.74 -14.54 -2.47
C ARG A 108 13.21 -15.97 -2.58
N ALA A 109 13.88 -16.50 -1.57
CA ALA A 109 14.32 -17.89 -1.53
C ALA A 109 13.14 -18.88 -1.57
N GLN A 110 11.99 -18.50 -1.00
CA GLN A 110 10.76 -19.28 -1.04
C GLN A 110 9.94 -19.04 -2.33
N GLY A 111 10.37 -18.14 -3.22
CA GLY A 111 9.65 -17.81 -4.46
C GLY A 111 8.34 -17.06 -4.23
N LEU A 112 8.18 -16.38 -3.09
CA LEU A 112 6.99 -15.61 -2.77
C LEU A 112 6.84 -14.39 -3.69
N ARG A 113 5.60 -13.95 -3.91
CA ARG A 113 5.32 -12.71 -4.61
C ARG A 113 5.82 -11.54 -3.77
N VAL A 114 6.65 -10.69 -4.35
CA VAL A 114 7.12 -9.45 -3.70
C VAL A 114 6.55 -8.26 -4.45
N LEU A 115 5.81 -7.42 -3.76
CA LEU A 115 5.20 -6.19 -4.28
C LEU A 115 5.82 -4.97 -3.62
N HIS A 116 5.98 -3.91 -4.40
CA HIS A 116 6.23 -2.60 -3.82
C HIS A 116 4.94 -2.04 -3.20
N ARG A 117 5.05 -1.19 -2.17
CA ARG A 117 3.90 -0.59 -1.47
C ARG A 117 2.91 0.12 -2.41
N SER A 118 3.39 0.68 -3.52
CA SER A 118 2.54 1.33 -4.52
C SER A 118 1.65 0.34 -5.27
N GLU A 119 2.14 -0.88 -5.51
CA GLU A 119 1.37 -1.96 -6.15
C GLU A 119 0.33 -2.52 -5.17
N ALA A 120 0.71 -2.68 -3.90
CA ALA A 120 -0.22 -3.06 -2.84
C ALA A 120 -1.34 -2.01 -2.64
N LEU A 121 -0.99 -0.71 -2.69
CA LEU A 121 -1.98 0.36 -2.68
C LEU A 121 -2.89 0.30 -3.90
N ALA A 122 -2.34 0.06 -5.09
CA ALA A 122 -3.12 -0.06 -6.32
C ALA A 122 -4.11 -1.24 -6.26
N ALA A 123 -3.74 -2.36 -5.60
CA ALA A 123 -4.63 -3.49 -5.38
C ALA A 123 -5.82 -3.11 -4.48
N VAL A 124 -5.58 -2.39 -3.39
CA VAL A 124 -6.63 -1.86 -2.50
C VAL A 124 -7.54 -0.88 -3.24
N MET A 125 -6.96 0.05 -4.02
CA MET A 125 -7.70 1.04 -4.79
C MET A 125 -8.57 0.41 -5.89
N GLY A 126 -8.16 -0.71 -6.46
CA GLY A 126 -8.88 -1.39 -7.55
C GLY A 126 -10.27 -1.89 -7.15
N GLU A 127 -10.53 -2.09 -5.87
CA GLU A 127 -11.80 -2.58 -5.32
C GLU A 127 -12.60 -1.48 -4.60
N SER A 128 -12.15 -0.23 -4.65
CA SER A 128 -12.74 0.90 -3.93
C SER A 128 -13.05 2.07 -4.84
N GLN A 129 -14.03 2.90 -4.45
CA GLN A 129 -14.18 4.23 -5.04
C GLN A 129 -13.05 5.12 -4.55
N VAL A 130 -12.29 5.69 -5.47
CA VAL A 130 -11.07 6.44 -5.16
C VAL A 130 -11.21 7.89 -5.58
N VAL A 131 -10.91 8.80 -4.66
CA VAL A 131 -10.72 10.21 -4.96
C VAL A 131 -9.24 10.55 -4.80
N ALA A 132 -8.59 10.91 -5.91
CA ALA A 132 -7.18 11.28 -5.92
C ALA A 132 -7.02 12.81 -5.82
N VAL A 133 -6.28 13.28 -4.83
CA VAL A 133 -5.96 14.70 -4.64
C VAL A 133 -4.49 14.94 -4.98
N ALA A 134 -4.24 15.65 -6.06
CA ALA A 134 -2.90 16.01 -6.53
C ALA A 134 -2.68 17.53 -6.44
N GLY A 135 -1.43 17.94 -6.31
CA GLY A 135 -1.03 19.35 -6.28
C GLY A 135 0.28 19.57 -5.56
N THR A 136 0.89 20.74 -5.76
CA THR A 136 2.13 21.13 -5.05
C THR A 136 1.84 21.51 -3.59
N HIS A 137 0.68 22.12 -3.33
CA HIS A 137 0.22 22.58 -2.00
C HIS A 137 -1.25 22.20 -1.80
N GLY A 138 -1.71 22.16 -0.54
CA GLY A 138 -3.12 21.98 -0.19
C GLY A 138 -3.66 20.55 -0.25
N LYS A 139 -2.86 19.54 -0.61
CA LYS A 139 -3.33 18.16 -0.72
C LYS A 139 -3.99 17.64 0.55
N SER A 140 -3.32 17.76 1.69
CA SER A 140 -3.82 17.27 2.98
C SER A 140 -5.09 17.99 3.41
N THR A 141 -5.15 19.31 3.22
CA THR A 141 -6.35 20.11 3.53
C THR A 141 -7.55 19.66 2.70
N THR A 142 -7.36 19.52 1.39
CA THR A 142 -8.43 19.08 0.48
C THR A 142 -8.88 17.65 0.80
N SER A 143 -7.94 16.73 1.06
CA SER A 143 -8.27 15.36 1.45
C SER A 143 -9.04 15.30 2.76
N SER A 144 -8.67 16.11 3.75
CA SER A 144 -9.40 16.21 5.03
C SER A 144 -10.82 16.76 4.85
N MET A 145 -11.00 17.73 3.98
CA MET A 145 -12.34 18.27 3.67
C MET A 145 -13.23 17.22 2.99
N ILE A 146 -12.68 16.46 2.04
CA ILE A 146 -13.41 15.39 1.36
C ILE A 146 -13.80 14.30 2.36
N SER A 147 -12.89 13.87 3.25
CA SER A 147 -13.15 12.81 4.24
C SER A 147 -14.23 13.14 5.27
N VAL A 148 -14.59 14.41 5.43
CA VAL A 148 -15.71 14.85 6.28
C VAL A 148 -17.04 14.82 5.53
N MET A 149 -17.02 14.80 4.19
CA MET A 149 -18.22 14.81 3.35
C MET A 149 -18.78 13.41 3.06
N PHE A 150 -17.97 12.36 3.30
CA PHE A 150 -18.30 10.95 3.10
C PHE A 150 -18.23 10.16 4.42
#